data_9b0c9045e90f4b4d7534149254e6c9dd
#
_entry.id   9b0c9045e90f4b4d7534149254e6c9dd
#
_cell.length_a   1.000
_cell.length_b   1.000
_cell.length_c   1.000
_cell.angle_alpha   90.00
_cell.angle_beta   90.00
_cell.angle_gamma   90.00
#
_symmetry.space_group_name_H-M   'P 1'
#
loop_
_entity.id
_entity.type
_entity.pdbx_description
1 polymer ?
#
loop_
_entity_poly.entity_id
_entity_poly.type
_entity_poly.pdbx_seq_one_letter_code
_entity_poly.pdbx_strand_id
1 'polypeptide(L)'
;DVLDYSSSFEIMGKDVGDDLAEGKVTLPMIYTLERAMPDMQEMISQAILNKDSKNADKIIGCIQSTGSIASSVNDAKEKTEFALHSIQSLDNSKYKTALTNLAEIILHRSY
;
A
#
# COMPACT_ATOMS: atom_id res chain seq x y z
N ASP A 1 1.32 -1.71 4.58
CA ASP A 1 1.87 -0.88 3.48
C ASP A 1 1.03 0.35 3.21
N VAL A 2 -0.30 0.20 3.02
CA VAL A 2 -1.18 1.33 2.75
C VAL A 2 -1.22 2.32 3.91
N LEU A 3 -1.18 1.86 5.14
CA LEU A 3 -1.16 2.72 6.32
C LEU A 3 0.05 3.66 6.33
N ASP A 4 1.19 3.21 5.85
CA ASP A 4 2.41 3.99 5.81
C ASP A 4 2.28 5.21 4.91
N TYR A 5 1.43 5.13 3.88
CA TYR A 5 1.24 6.17 2.87
C TYR A 5 0.04 7.08 3.13
N SER A 6 -0.84 6.72 4.08
CA SER A 6 -2.05 7.50 4.37
C SER A 6 -1.91 8.41 5.58
N SER A 7 -0.74 8.43 6.20
CA SER A 7 -0.42 9.27 7.37
C SER A 7 -0.06 10.70 6.94
N SER A 8 0.35 11.53 7.89
CA SER A 8 0.86 12.86 7.57
C SER A 8 2.08 12.78 6.65
N PHE A 9 2.35 13.84 5.91
CA PHE A 9 3.49 13.90 4.98
C PHE A 9 4.83 13.55 5.65
N GLU A 10 5.05 13.99 6.89
CA GLU A 10 6.28 13.71 7.62
C GLU A 10 6.43 12.22 7.95
N ILE A 11 5.35 11.59 8.44
CA ILE A 11 5.33 10.16 8.75
C ILE A 11 5.49 9.36 7.47
N MET A 12 4.79 9.74 6.41
CA MET A 12 4.89 9.12 5.09
C MET A 12 6.33 9.20 4.56
N GLY A 13 6.97 10.36 4.71
CA GLY A 13 8.35 10.55 4.25
C GLY A 13 9.33 9.62 4.94
N LYS A 14 9.17 9.40 6.24
CA LYS A 14 9.98 8.47 7.01
C LYS A 14 9.78 7.04 6.55
N ASP A 15 8.52 6.62 6.41
CA ASP A 15 8.19 5.23 6.05
C ASP A 15 8.65 4.90 4.63
N VAL A 16 8.43 5.80 3.68
CA VAL A 16 8.92 5.64 2.30
C VAL A 16 10.44 5.61 2.27
N GLY A 17 11.09 6.48 3.04
CA GLY A 17 12.55 6.50 3.15
C GLY A 17 13.09 5.17 3.67
N ASP A 18 12.47 4.61 4.70
CA ASP A 18 12.85 3.31 5.27
C ASP A 18 12.65 2.18 4.26
N ASP A 19 11.53 2.17 3.55
CA ASP A 19 11.25 1.17 2.50
C ASP A 19 12.30 1.22 1.38
N LEU A 20 12.65 2.42 0.93
CA LEU A 20 13.68 2.60 -0.09
C LEU A 20 15.05 2.12 0.39
N ALA A 21 15.41 2.44 1.63
CA ALA A 21 16.68 2.02 2.23
C ALA A 21 16.79 0.49 2.34
N GLU A 22 15.66 -0.20 2.50
CA GLU A 22 15.59 -1.65 2.52
C GLU A 22 15.48 -2.28 1.13
N GLY A 23 15.21 -1.47 0.11
CA GLY A 23 14.92 -1.95 -1.24
C GLY A 23 13.55 -2.63 -1.33
N LYS A 24 12.63 -2.28 -0.43
CA LYS A 24 11.30 -2.85 -0.36
C LYS A 24 10.37 -2.19 -1.38
N VAL A 25 9.71 -3.00 -2.19
CA VAL A 25 8.72 -2.54 -3.18
C VAL A 25 7.32 -2.82 -2.65
N THR A 26 6.55 -1.75 -2.43
CA THR A 26 5.18 -1.85 -1.91
C THR A 26 4.16 -1.60 -3.03
N LEU A 27 2.91 -1.95 -2.80
CA LEU A 27 1.85 -1.80 -3.80
C LEU A 27 1.66 -0.34 -4.28
N PRO A 28 1.64 0.68 -3.41
CA PRO A 28 1.59 2.06 -3.87
C PRO A 28 2.74 2.43 -4.80
N MET A 29 3.93 1.90 -4.54
CA MET A 29 5.11 2.16 -5.36
C MET A 29 5.01 1.49 -6.73
N ILE A 30 4.44 0.29 -6.79
CA ILE A 30 4.17 -0.42 -8.07
C ILE A 30 3.22 0.39 -8.93
N TYR A 31 2.11 0.87 -8.38
CA TYR A 31 1.17 1.73 -9.11
C TYR A 31 1.83 3.03 -9.58
N THR A 32 2.67 3.62 -8.75
CA THR A 32 3.40 4.83 -9.11
C THR A 32 4.34 4.58 -10.30
N LEU A 33 5.06 3.47 -10.29
CA LEU A 33 5.94 3.09 -11.40
C LEU A 33 5.16 2.91 -12.71
N GLU A 34 3.97 2.33 -12.65
CA GLU A 34 3.14 2.12 -13.84
C GLU A 34 2.60 3.44 -14.42
N ARG A 35 2.37 4.44 -13.59
CA ARG A 35 1.65 5.68 -13.94
C ARG A 35 2.53 6.89 -14.11
N ALA A 36 3.75 6.86 -13.59
CA ALA A 36 4.66 7.99 -13.60
C ALA A 36 5.22 8.26 -15.00
N MET A 37 5.67 9.49 -15.21
CA MET A 37 6.43 9.87 -16.40
C MET A 37 7.78 9.12 -16.43
N PRO A 38 8.37 8.88 -17.63
CA PRO A 38 9.58 8.09 -17.77
C PRO A 38 10.75 8.54 -16.88
N ASP A 39 10.98 9.84 -16.72
CA ASP A 39 12.04 10.37 -15.86
C ASP A 39 11.82 9.95 -14.41
N MET A 40 10.59 10.02 -13.92
CA MET A 40 10.24 9.66 -12.56
C MET A 40 10.30 8.14 -12.37
N GLN A 41 9.86 7.37 -13.36
CA GLN A 41 9.99 5.91 -13.35
C GLN A 41 11.45 5.51 -13.17
N GLU A 42 12.34 6.12 -13.92
CA GLU A 42 13.79 5.86 -13.84
C GLU A 42 14.34 6.23 -12.46
N MET A 43 13.97 7.40 -11.95
CA MET A 43 14.41 7.85 -10.63
C MET A 43 13.97 6.89 -9.52
N ILE A 44 12.72 6.45 -9.54
CA ILE A 44 12.18 5.51 -8.55
C ILE A 44 12.88 4.15 -8.68
N SER A 45 13.04 3.65 -9.90
CA SER A 45 13.70 2.38 -10.15
C SER A 45 15.14 2.37 -9.63
N GLN A 46 15.89 3.44 -9.90
CA GLN A 46 17.26 3.56 -9.41
C GLN A 46 17.31 3.69 -7.88
N ALA A 47 16.37 4.41 -7.28
CA ALA A 47 16.29 4.52 -5.83
C ALA A 47 16.06 3.16 -5.17
N ILE A 48 15.20 2.33 -5.73
CA ILE A 48 14.93 0.97 -5.23
C ILE A 48 16.17 0.09 -5.39
N LEU A 49 16.77 0.08 -6.57
CA LEU A 49 17.93 -0.77 -6.86
C LEU A 49 19.15 -0.42 -5.99
N ASN A 50 19.36 0.87 -5.75
CA ASN A 50 20.49 1.37 -4.97
C ASN A 50 20.18 1.51 -3.48
N LYS A 51 18.96 1.19 -3.05
CA LYS A 51 18.50 1.34 -1.67
C LYS A 51 18.73 2.77 -1.16
N ASP A 52 18.40 3.74 -1.99
CA ASP A 52 18.68 5.15 -1.78
C ASP A 52 17.39 5.91 -1.42
N SER A 53 17.34 6.47 -0.22
CA SER A 53 16.21 7.25 0.28
C SER A 53 16.33 8.76 0.03
N LYS A 54 17.35 9.19 -0.67
CA LYS A 54 17.66 10.61 -0.88
C LYS A 54 16.53 11.41 -1.52
N ASN A 55 15.80 10.80 -2.45
CA ASN A 55 14.71 11.44 -3.18
C ASN A 55 13.33 11.04 -2.67
N ALA A 56 13.22 10.59 -1.42
CA ALA A 56 11.94 10.13 -0.84
C ALA A 56 10.82 11.16 -0.98
N ASP A 57 11.10 12.44 -0.76
CA ASP A 57 10.09 13.51 -0.87
C ASP A 57 9.52 13.63 -2.28
N LYS A 58 10.35 13.54 -3.30
CA LYS A 58 9.91 13.57 -4.70
C LYS A 58 9.09 12.33 -5.05
N ILE A 59 9.49 11.20 -4.54
CA ILE A 59 8.78 9.93 -4.75
C ILE A 59 7.40 9.98 -4.07
N ILE A 60 7.31 10.51 -2.86
CA ILE A 60 6.02 10.72 -2.17
C ILE A 60 5.09 11.61 -2.99
N GLY A 61 5.60 12.72 -3.51
CA GLY A 61 4.83 13.61 -4.37
C GLY A 61 4.28 12.87 -5.59
N CYS A 62 5.08 12.00 -6.18
CA CYS A 62 4.66 11.18 -7.32
C CYS A 62 3.60 10.13 -6.91
N ILE A 63 3.77 9.49 -5.78
CA ILE A 63 2.79 8.53 -5.23
C ILE A 63 1.44 9.22 -5.04
N GLN A 64 1.43 10.42 -4.48
CA GLN A 64 0.21 11.20 -4.27
C GLN A 64 -0.44 11.63 -5.59
N SER A 65 0.34 12.16 -6.52
CA SER A 65 -0.17 12.70 -7.79
C SER A 65 -0.72 11.63 -8.73
N THR A 66 -0.26 10.39 -8.63
CA THR A 66 -0.70 9.29 -9.49
C THR A 66 -1.92 8.55 -8.96
N GLY A 67 -2.44 8.91 -7.79
CA GLY A 67 -3.57 8.22 -7.17
C GLY A 67 -3.24 6.80 -6.71
N SER A 68 -1.98 6.51 -6.50
CA SER A 68 -1.50 5.16 -6.18
C SER A 68 -1.98 4.65 -4.82
N ILE A 69 -2.13 5.54 -3.84
CA ILE A 69 -2.65 5.20 -2.52
C ILE A 69 -4.12 4.77 -2.63
N ALA A 70 -4.94 5.55 -3.32
CA ALA A 70 -6.36 5.24 -3.51
C ALA A 70 -6.56 3.90 -4.21
N SER A 71 -5.76 3.60 -5.25
CA SER A 71 -5.80 2.31 -5.93
C SER A 71 -5.39 1.16 -5.02
N SER A 72 -4.37 1.36 -4.20
CA SER A 72 -3.92 0.34 -3.23
C SER A 72 -4.97 0.06 -2.17
N VAL A 73 -5.63 1.10 -1.65
CA VAL A 73 -6.75 0.96 -0.69
C VAL A 73 -7.90 0.19 -1.33
N ASN A 74 -8.24 0.50 -2.58
CA ASN A 74 -9.31 -0.18 -3.30
C ASN A 74 -8.99 -1.67 -3.49
N ASP A 75 -7.76 -2.01 -3.86
CA ASP A 75 -7.33 -3.41 -3.98
C ASP A 75 -7.43 -4.14 -2.64
N ALA A 76 -7.02 -3.51 -1.55
CA ALA A 76 -7.13 -4.09 -0.21
C ALA A 76 -8.59 -4.38 0.15
N LYS A 77 -9.51 -3.46 -0.17
CA LYS A 77 -10.95 -3.64 0.06
C LYS A 77 -11.50 -4.79 -0.76
N GLU A 78 -11.17 -4.86 -2.05
CA GLU A 78 -11.62 -5.94 -2.92
C GLU A 78 -11.15 -7.32 -2.42
N LYS A 79 -9.89 -7.43 -2.00
CA LYS A 79 -9.34 -8.67 -1.46
C LYS A 79 -10.03 -9.07 -0.15
N THR A 80 -10.32 -8.10 0.71
CA THR A 80 -11.02 -8.33 1.97
C THR A 80 -12.46 -8.78 1.75
N GLU A 81 -13.17 -8.14 0.82
CA GLU A 81 -14.54 -8.53 0.44
C GLU A 81 -14.57 -9.94 -0.16
N PHE A 82 -13.60 -10.28 -1.00
CA PHE A 82 -13.46 -11.62 -1.54
C PHE A 82 -13.23 -12.65 -0.43
N ALA A 83 -12.38 -12.34 0.54
CA ALA A 83 -12.12 -13.20 1.69
C ALA A 83 -13.38 -13.40 2.54
N LEU A 84 -14.15 -12.33 2.80
CA LEU A 84 -15.42 -12.40 3.53
C LEU A 84 -16.42 -13.31 2.82
N HIS A 85 -16.56 -13.15 1.50
CA HIS A 85 -17.44 -13.97 0.70
C HIS A 85 -17.04 -15.45 0.75
N SER A 86 -15.74 -15.73 0.68
CA SER A 86 -15.22 -17.10 0.76
C SER A 86 -15.46 -17.74 2.12
N ILE A 87 -15.37 -16.98 3.21
CA ILE A 87 -15.62 -17.45 4.58
C ILE A 87 -17.09 -17.81 4.78
N GLN A 88 -18.03 -17.13 4.10
CA GLN A 88 -19.46 -17.37 4.25
C GLN A 88 -19.87 -18.79 3.85
N SER A 89 -19.11 -19.45 3.00
CA SER A 89 -19.38 -20.84 2.60
C SER A 89 -19.00 -21.87 3.66
N LEU A 90 -18.31 -21.48 4.72
CA LEU A 90 -17.94 -22.36 5.81
C LEU A 90 -19.11 -22.59 6.78
N ASP A 91 -19.11 -23.73 7.45
CA ASP A 91 -20.09 -24.03 8.49
C ASP A 91 -19.96 -23.02 9.65
N ASN A 92 -21.10 -22.70 10.28
CA ASN A 92 -21.11 -21.79 11.41
C ASN A 92 -20.30 -22.37 12.56
N SER A 93 -19.38 -21.56 13.10
CA SER A 93 -18.51 -21.91 14.21
C SER A 93 -17.91 -20.66 14.83
N LYS A 94 -17.31 -20.80 16.00
CA LYS A 94 -16.56 -19.71 16.63
C LYS A 94 -15.37 -19.26 15.77
N TYR A 95 -14.81 -20.17 14.98
CA TYR A 95 -13.68 -19.86 14.09
C TYR A 95 -14.14 -19.03 12.89
N LYS A 96 -15.27 -19.40 12.30
CA LYS A 96 -15.89 -18.58 11.22
C LYS A 96 -16.20 -17.17 11.72
N THR A 97 -16.79 -17.04 12.90
CA THR A 97 -17.10 -15.75 13.52
C THR A 97 -15.84 -14.92 13.73
N ALA A 98 -14.77 -15.54 14.26
CA ALA A 98 -13.50 -14.85 14.48
C ALA A 98 -12.88 -14.36 13.16
N LEU A 99 -12.87 -15.18 12.11
CA LEU A 99 -12.36 -14.81 10.80
C LEU A 99 -13.18 -13.70 10.17
N THR A 100 -14.50 -13.75 10.27
CA THR A 100 -15.41 -12.72 9.77
C THR A 100 -15.14 -11.39 10.47
N ASN A 101 -15.04 -11.40 11.80
CA ASN A 101 -14.74 -10.20 12.58
C ASN A 101 -13.40 -9.60 12.21
N LEU A 102 -12.38 -10.42 12.02
CA LEU A 102 -11.05 -9.96 11.61
C LEU A 102 -11.10 -9.28 10.23
N ALA A 103 -11.76 -9.89 9.26
CA ALA A 103 -11.91 -9.33 7.92
C ALA A 103 -12.68 -8.00 7.95
N GLU A 104 -13.73 -7.89 8.75
CA GLU A 104 -14.48 -6.64 8.90
C GLU A 104 -13.65 -5.54 9.55
N ILE A 105 -12.82 -5.87 10.55
CA ILE A 105 -11.89 -4.91 11.16
C ILE A 105 -10.92 -4.38 10.10
N ILE A 106 -10.38 -5.23 9.26
CA ILE A 106 -9.46 -4.83 8.19
C ILE A 106 -10.18 -3.95 7.16
N LEU A 107 -11.40 -4.31 6.76
CA LEU A 107 -12.19 -3.58 5.76
C LEU A 107 -12.53 -2.17 6.23
N HIS A 108 -12.89 -2.01 7.50
CA HIS A 108 -13.28 -0.72 8.09
C HIS A 108 -12.12 0.02 8.76
N ARG A 109 -10.92 -0.47 8.61
CA ARG A 109 -9.74 0.18 9.15
C ARG A 109 -9.54 1.56 8.53
N SER A 110 -9.24 2.54 9.37
CA SER A 110 -8.92 3.89 8.91
C SER A 110 -7.49 3.93 8.35
N TYR A 111 -7.38 4.44 7.15
CA TYR A 111 -6.09 4.57 6.47
C TYR A 111 -5.57 5.99 6.49
#